data_e7b1f4f6b443ccbfea78fd089b24ac9f
#
_entry.id   e7b1f4f6b443ccbfea78fd089b24ac9f
#
_cell.length_a   1.000
_cell.length_b   1.000
_cell.length_c   1.000
_cell.angle_alpha   90.00
_cell.angle_beta   90.00
_cell.angle_gamma   90.00
#
_symmetry.space_group_name_H-M   'P 1'
#
loop_
_entity.id
_entity.type
_entity.pdbx_description
1 polymer ?
#
loop_
_entity_poly.entity_id
_entity_poly.type
_entity_poly.pdbx_seq_one_letter_code
_entity_poly.pdbx_strand_id
1 'polypeptide(L)'
;MTLTVGKRSKRGSSMKMREGFLWGGATAANQYEGAWDVDGKGDSVPDHMRGGDVNTPRQIDATFDPNALYPSWEATDFYHHYEEDIALFAEMGWNVYRLSINWSRLFPTGEEERPNQAGLEFYDRVFDCLRSHGIEPLVTISHYELPYNLAATYNGWTDRRLVDLFLRYGRCILDRWHDKVKYWLTFNEINAGTMTMGVTLSLGTLKGFTGTMDKVKDDINERYNALHHQFVASAGLVKYAHENYPKIKMGNMDCFILTYPATCDPKDELANQAEMRRMNWYCSDVQVRGRYPSYARRFWDEHNIDIRMEPGDEELLREGTVDFYTFSYYMSNIIGTHGDVKQGSSNMSFGGRNPYLKETDWGWQIDPDGLRFSLNEIYDRYQIPLMVVENGMGAHDKVEPDGSIHDPYRIDYLRAHVKAMREAVADGVDLMGYTWWGPIDVVSAGTGEMRKRYGFIYVDKHDDGTGDLHRARKDSFFYYQKVIASNGEDLD
;
A
#
# COMPACT_ATOMS: atom_id res chain seq x y z
N MET A 1 -12.06 52.66 18.14
CA MET A 1 -10.90 51.82 18.42
C MET A 1 -10.46 51.19 17.12
N THR A 2 -9.47 51.80 16.45
CA THR A 2 -9.08 51.47 15.05
C THR A 2 -8.02 50.37 15.16
N LEU A 3 -8.38 49.17 14.70
CA LEU A 3 -7.43 48.06 14.61
C LEU A 3 -6.44 48.31 13.46
N THR A 4 -5.21 48.63 13.83
CA THR A 4 -4.08 48.74 12.87
C THR A 4 -3.69 47.35 12.45
N VAL A 5 -4.03 46.97 11.22
CA VAL A 5 -3.54 45.74 10.59
C VAL A 5 -2.05 45.94 10.31
N GLY A 6 -1.22 45.32 11.11
CA GLY A 6 0.23 45.28 10.90
C GLY A 6 0.54 44.59 9.57
N LYS A 7 1.39 45.23 8.78
CA LYS A 7 1.93 44.63 7.52
C LYS A 7 2.61 43.31 7.88
N ARG A 8 1.97 42.18 7.53
CA ARG A 8 2.64 40.88 7.53
C ARG A 8 3.83 40.99 6.58
N SER A 9 5.03 40.84 7.13
CA SER A 9 6.22 40.59 6.32
C SER A 9 5.91 39.38 5.42
N LYS A 10 6.09 39.52 4.11
CA LYS A 10 6.16 38.41 3.19
C LYS A 10 7.42 37.58 3.51
N ARG A 11 7.37 36.77 4.54
CA ARG A 11 8.18 35.56 4.56
C ARG A 11 7.52 34.64 3.56
N GLY A 12 8.07 34.57 2.35
CA GLY A 12 7.78 33.47 1.45
C GLY A 12 8.12 32.20 2.22
N SER A 13 7.11 31.47 2.70
CA SER A 13 7.31 30.10 3.13
C SER A 13 7.90 29.39 1.93
N SER A 14 9.13 28.94 2.05
CA SER A 14 9.78 28.14 1.03
C SER A 14 8.88 26.93 0.78
N MET A 15 8.29 26.80 -0.40
CA MET A 15 7.56 25.62 -0.86
C MET A 15 8.54 24.47 -1.16
N LYS A 16 9.54 24.29 -0.30
CA LYS A 16 10.61 23.31 -0.45
C LYS A 16 10.31 22.12 0.43
N MET A 17 10.53 20.92 -0.12
CA MET A 17 10.58 19.73 0.71
C MET A 17 11.71 19.88 1.74
N ARG A 18 11.54 19.25 2.89
CA ARG A 18 12.57 19.30 3.96
C ARG A 18 13.90 18.73 3.47
N GLU A 19 15.01 19.15 4.08
CA GLU A 19 16.29 18.48 3.90
C GLU A 19 16.19 17.03 4.35
N GLY A 20 16.75 16.10 3.56
CA GLY A 20 16.64 14.66 3.82
C GLY A 20 15.24 14.09 3.55
N PHE A 21 14.43 14.74 2.69
CA PHE A 21 13.17 14.19 2.22
C PHE A 21 13.41 12.83 1.53
N LEU A 22 12.57 11.85 1.84
CA LEU A 22 12.70 10.49 1.33
C LEU A 22 12.03 10.38 -0.04
N TRP A 23 12.82 10.28 -1.10
CA TRP A 23 12.36 10.08 -2.47
C TRP A 23 12.64 8.66 -2.93
N GLY A 24 11.66 7.98 -3.52
CA GLY A 24 11.89 6.63 -4.04
C GLY A 24 10.67 5.98 -4.69
N GLY A 25 10.62 4.67 -4.62
CA GLY A 25 9.52 3.88 -5.15
C GLY A 25 9.11 2.76 -4.21
N ALA A 26 7.98 2.12 -4.54
CA ALA A 26 7.37 1.07 -3.74
C ALA A 26 6.97 -0.12 -4.61
N THR A 27 7.21 -1.34 -4.12
CA THR A 27 6.76 -2.60 -4.71
C THR A 27 6.22 -3.54 -3.64
N ALA A 28 5.49 -4.58 -4.05
CA ALA A 28 5.07 -5.69 -3.21
C ALA A 28 5.69 -6.99 -3.72
N ALA A 29 6.15 -7.84 -2.80
CA ALA A 29 6.83 -9.09 -3.15
C ALA A 29 5.99 -9.98 -4.09
N ASN A 30 4.70 -10.12 -3.81
CA ASN A 30 3.80 -10.96 -4.62
C ASN A 30 3.56 -10.46 -6.06
N GLN A 31 3.85 -9.18 -6.34
CA GLN A 31 3.65 -8.56 -7.65
C GLN A 31 4.97 -8.37 -8.43
N TYR A 32 6.10 -8.62 -7.78
CA TYR A 32 7.40 -8.21 -8.29
C TYR A 32 8.48 -9.28 -8.14
N GLU A 33 8.52 -9.99 -7.00
CA GLU A 33 9.64 -10.85 -6.61
C GLU A 33 9.79 -12.09 -7.49
N GLY A 34 8.68 -12.77 -7.80
CA GLY A 34 8.73 -14.03 -8.53
C GLY A 34 9.35 -15.17 -7.74
N ALA A 35 9.97 -16.14 -8.44
CA ALA A 35 10.64 -17.30 -7.84
C ALA A 35 9.77 -18.00 -6.79
N TRP A 36 8.51 -18.28 -7.12
CA TRP A 36 7.45 -18.70 -6.20
C TRP A 36 7.72 -20.06 -5.52
N ASP A 37 8.47 -20.95 -6.16
CA ASP A 37 8.84 -22.29 -5.67
C ASP A 37 10.35 -22.49 -5.48
N VAL A 38 11.13 -21.39 -5.47
CA VAL A 38 12.59 -21.43 -5.37
C VAL A 38 13.03 -21.35 -3.90
N ASP A 39 14.10 -22.08 -3.57
CA ASP A 39 14.79 -22.04 -2.28
C ASP A 39 13.87 -22.32 -1.06
N GLY A 40 12.88 -23.20 -1.26
CA GLY A 40 11.97 -23.65 -0.20
C GLY A 40 10.91 -22.63 0.21
N LYS A 41 10.63 -21.62 -0.64
CA LYS A 41 9.45 -20.76 -0.45
C LYS A 41 8.18 -21.60 -0.48
N GLY A 42 7.25 -21.33 0.44
CA GLY A 42 5.91 -21.90 0.41
C GLY A 42 4.92 -21.00 -0.36
N ASP A 43 3.74 -21.53 -0.59
CA ASP A 43 2.68 -20.83 -1.30
C ASP A 43 2.12 -19.67 -0.46
N SER A 44 1.86 -18.54 -1.07
CA SER A 44 1.08 -17.45 -0.51
C SER A 44 -0.29 -17.34 -1.20
N VAL A 45 -1.22 -16.60 -0.60
CA VAL A 45 -2.55 -16.38 -1.20
C VAL A 45 -2.45 -15.86 -2.65
N PRO A 46 -1.60 -14.86 -2.98
CA PRO A 46 -1.44 -14.41 -4.37
C PRO A 46 -0.92 -15.48 -5.33
N ASP A 47 -0.17 -16.48 -4.88
CA ASP A 47 0.33 -17.56 -5.73
C ASP A 47 -0.80 -18.47 -6.23
N HIS A 48 -1.95 -18.48 -5.53
CA HIS A 48 -3.17 -19.19 -5.91
C HIS A 48 -4.14 -18.37 -6.79
N MET A 49 -3.72 -17.19 -7.26
CA MET A 49 -4.58 -16.27 -8.00
C MET A 49 -4.21 -16.20 -9.47
N ARG A 50 -5.10 -16.67 -10.36
CA ARG A 50 -4.97 -16.44 -11.80
C ARG A 50 -5.10 -14.97 -12.15
N GLY A 51 -4.68 -14.60 -13.34
CA GLY A 51 -4.98 -13.30 -13.94
C GLY A 51 -6.48 -13.12 -14.20
N GLY A 52 -6.87 -11.87 -14.31
CA GLY A 52 -8.17 -11.40 -14.80
C GLY A 52 -7.93 -10.17 -15.68
N ASP A 53 -8.93 -9.31 -15.80
CA ASP A 53 -8.82 -8.01 -16.46
C ASP A 53 -9.83 -7.01 -15.87
N VAL A 54 -9.98 -5.84 -16.47
CA VAL A 54 -10.93 -4.81 -16.00
C VAL A 54 -12.38 -5.28 -15.97
N ASN A 55 -12.75 -6.30 -16.77
CA ASN A 55 -14.11 -6.83 -16.85
C ASN A 55 -14.26 -8.23 -16.21
N THR A 56 -13.14 -8.90 -15.97
CA THR A 56 -13.10 -10.29 -15.50
C THR A 56 -12.35 -10.33 -14.15
N PRO A 57 -13.05 -10.62 -13.03
CA PRO A 57 -12.40 -10.78 -11.74
C PRO A 57 -11.36 -11.90 -11.76
N ARG A 58 -10.27 -11.73 -11.00
CA ARG A 58 -9.28 -12.78 -10.79
C ARG A 58 -9.93 -14.01 -10.17
N GLN A 59 -9.43 -15.19 -10.53
CA GLN A 59 -9.86 -16.46 -9.96
C GLN A 59 -8.86 -16.96 -8.92
N ILE A 60 -9.36 -17.57 -7.86
CA ILE A 60 -8.60 -18.26 -6.82
C ILE A 60 -8.78 -19.75 -7.00
N ASP A 61 -7.68 -20.49 -6.98
CA ASP A 61 -7.67 -21.94 -7.07
C ASP A 61 -7.15 -22.57 -5.78
N ALA A 62 -7.94 -23.41 -5.14
CA ALA A 62 -7.47 -24.16 -3.96
C ALA A 62 -6.38 -25.18 -4.32
N THR A 63 -6.37 -25.65 -5.56
CA THR A 63 -5.34 -26.54 -6.14
C THR A 63 -4.93 -25.99 -7.49
N PHE A 64 -3.64 -25.94 -7.75
CA PHE A 64 -3.10 -25.41 -8.99
C PHE A 64 -3.58 -26.17 -10.23
N ASP A 65 -4.00 -25.43 -11.23
CA ASP A 65 -4.28 -25.94 -12.56
C ASP A 65 -3.00 -25.83 -13.41
N PRO A 66 -2.42 -26.94 -13.87
CA PRO A 66 -1.16 -26.93 -14.63
C PRO A 66 -1.26 -26.20 -15.99
N ASN A 67 -2.48 -25.91 -16.45
CA ASN A 67 -2.72 -25.21 -17.72
C ASN A 67 -3.04 -23.71 -17.51
N ALA A 68 -3.07 -23.22 -16.25
CA ALA A 68 -3.38 -21.84 -15.95
C ALA A 68 -2.12 -21.01 -15.74
N LEU A 69 -2.22 -19.69 -15.99
CA LEU A 69 -1.18 -18.73 -15.65
C LEU A 69 -1.48 -18.09 -14.30
N TYR A 70 -0.49 -18.11 -13.44
CA TYR A 70 -0.49 -17.46 -12.14
C TYR A 70 0.54 -16.31 -12.18
N PRO A 71 0.11 -15.07 -12.37
CA PRO A 71 1.03 -13.95 -12.63
C PRO A 71 2.10 -13.75 -11.58
N SER A 72 1.82 -14.06 -10.30
CA SER A 72 2.75 -13.90 -9.19
C SER A 72 3.93 -14.90 -9.20
N TRP A 73 3.82 -16.02 -9.95
CA TRP A 73 4.85 -17.04 -9.95
C TRP A 73 6.18 -16.57 -10.49
N GLU A 74 6.15 -15.87 -11.60
CA GLU A 74 7.34 -15.24 -12.19
C GLU A 74 7.36 -13.74 -11.87
N ALA A 75 6.19 -13.10 -11.85
CA ALA A 75 6.04 -11.66 -11.72
C ALA A 75 7.00 -10.93 -12.68
N THR A 76 7.97 -10.16 -12.17
CA THR A 76 9.05 -9.58 -12.96
C THR A 76 10.43 -10.06 -12.53
N ASP A 77 10.44 -11.13 -11.72
CA ASP A 77 11.62 -11.88 -11.32
C ASP A 77 12.70 -11.04 -10.60
N PHE A 78 12.28 -10.17 -9.69
CA PHE A 78 13.21 -9.44 -8.84
C PHE A 78 14.16 -10.35 -8.07
N TYR A 79 13.73 -11.56 -7.74
CA TYR A 79 14.55 -12.53 -7.03
C TYR A 79 15.91 -12.76 -7.70
N HIS A 80 15.94 -12.83 -9.03
CA HIS A 80 17.16 -12.99 -9.81
C HIS A 80 17.74 -11.67 -10.35
N HIS A 81 16.93 -10.59 -10.42
CA HIS A 81 17.31 -9.30 -11.02
C HIS A 81 17.52 -8.18 -10.00
N TYR A 82 17.49 -8.45 -8.69
CA TYR A 82 17.51 -7.40 -7.65
C TYR A 82 18.73 -6.46 -7.75
N GLU A 83 19.89 -6.93 -8.16
CA GLU A 83 21.09 -6.10 -8.32
C GLU A 83 20.92 -5.09 -9.47
N GLU A 84 20.40 -5.55 -10.62
CA GLU A 84 20.10 -4.70 -11.78
C GLU A 84 19.03 -3.65 -11.45
N ASP A 85 17.95 -4.09 -10.84
CA ASP A 85 16.83 -3.21 -10.50
C ASP A 85 17.24 -2.16 -9.47
N ILE A 86 17.98 -2.54 -8.43
CA ILE A 86 18.50 -1.60 -7.42
C ILE A 86 19.50 -0.61 -8.04
N ALA A 87 20.32 -1.03 -8.99
CA ALA A 87 21.22 -0.13 -9.70
C ALA A 87 20.44 0.92 -10.52
N LEU A 88 19.34 0.54 -11.16
CA LEU A 88 18.42 1.47 -11.85
C LEU A 88 17.75 2.45 -10.87
N PHE A 89 17.36 2.00 -9.69
CA PHE A 89 16.81 2.85 -8.64
C PHE A 89 17.83 3.87 -8.14
N ALA A 90 19.07 3.44 -7.94
CA ALA A 90 20.17 4.32 -7.56
C ALA A 90 20.50 5.35 -8.64
N GLU A 91 20.49 4.94 -9.92
CA GLU A 91 20.66 5.84 -11.07
C GLU A 91 19.57 6.92 -11.10
N MET A 92 18.31 6.57 -10.75
CA MET A 92 17.20 7.52 -10.64
C MET A 92 17.37 8.48 -9.45
N GLY A 93 18.30 8.21 -8.54
CA GLY A 93 18.62 9.07 -7.40
C GLY A 93 17.82 8.78 -6.13
N TRP A 94 17.27 7.58 -6.00
CA TRP A 94 16.51 7.24 -4.79
C TRP A 94 17.37 7.24 -3.53
N ASN A 95 16.76 7.63 -2.42
CA ASN A 95 17.33 7.49 -1.09
C ASN A 95 16.45 6.62 -0.17
N VAL A 96 15.31 6.14 -0.65
CA VAL A 96 14.45 5.18 0.04
C VAL A 96 13.85 4.21 -0.98
N TYR A 97 13.71 2.94 -0.59
CA TYR A 97 12.93 1.95 -1.34
C TYR A 97 11.98 1.22 -0.40
N ARG A 98 10.69 1.29 -0.69
CA ARG A 98 9.69 0.51 0.02
C ARG A 98 9.48 -0.83 -0.67
N LEU A 99 9.70 -1.92 0.09
CA LEU A 99 9.47 -3.29 -0.36
C LEU A 99 8.74 -4.08 0.72
N SER A 100 8.15 -5.22 0.38
CA SER A 100 7.64 -6.16 1.37
C SER A 100 8.53 -7.39 1.49
N ILE A 101 8.45 -8.06 2.64
CA ILE A 101 9.03 -9.39 2.84
C ILE A 101 7.92 -10.41 2.65
N ASN A 102 8.13 -11.37 1.77
CA ASN A 102 7.18 -12.45 1.57
C ASN A 102 7.21 -13.40 2.76
N TRP A 103 6.12 -13.41 3.55
CA TRP A 103 6.04 -14.25 4.75
C TRP A 103 6.28 -15.74 4.43
N SER A 104 5.68 -16.28 3.36
CA SER A 104 5.83 -17.68 2.98
C SER A 104 7.24 -18.05 2.46
N ARG A 105 8.08 -17.04 2.10
CA ARG A 105 9.50 -17.30 1.79
C ARG A 105 10.31 -17.59 3.05
N LEU A 106 9.94 -17.00 4.18
CA LEU A 106 10.62 -17.20 5.47
C LEU A 106 9.98 -18.31 6.32
N PHE A 107 8.66 -18.44 6.26
CA PHE A 107 7.88 -19.45 6.96
C PHE A 107 6.91 -20.06 5.96
N PRO A 108 7.31 -21.13 5.26
CA PRO A 108 6.60 -21.67 4.09
C PRO A 108 5.12 -22.00 4.34
N THR A 109 4.77 -22.53 5.52
CA THR A 109 3.38 -22.78 5.90
C THR A 109 2.82 -21.73 6.86
N GLY A 110 3.69 -20.86 7.41
CA GLY A 110 3.39 -19.89 8.45
C GLY A 110 3.45 -20.46 9.87
N GLU A 111 3.66 -21.77 10.05
CA GLU A 111 3.61 -22.45 11.35
C GLU A 111 4.98 -22.93 11.84
N GLU A 112 6.01 -22.83 11.02
CA GLU A 112 7.35 -23.30 11.36
C GLU A 112 7.90 -22.62 12.63
N GLU A 113 8.64 -23.37 13.44
CA GLU A 113 9.35 -22.83 14.61
C GLU A 113 10.60 -22.05 14.21
N ARG A 114 11.18 -22.36 13.06
CA ARG A 114 12.41 -21.75 12.54
C ARG A 114 12.20 -21.27 11.10
N PRO A 115 12.75 -20.11 10.76
CA PRO A 115 12.63 -19.58 9.41
C PRO A 115 13.46 -20.38 8.40
N ASN A 116 13.04 -20.32 7.14
CA ASN A 116 13.81 -20.81 6.00
C ASN A 116 15.08 -19.97 5.83
N GLN A 117 16.23 -20.61 5.96
CA GLN A 117 17.52 -19.93 5.92
C GLN A 117 17.82 -19.30 4.55
N ALA A 118 17.47 -19.96 3.45
CA ALA A 118 17.67 -19.42 2.11
C ALA A 118 16.87 -18.14 1.87
N GLY A 119 15.64 -18.09 2.38
CA GLY A 119 14.82 -16.87 2.34
C GLY A 119 15.44 -15.72 3.13
N LEU A 120 15.98 -15.99 4.33
CA LEU A 120 16.68 -14.98 5.12
C LEU A 120 17.91 -14.44 4.37
N GLU A 121 18.72 -15.32 3.79
CA GLU A 121 19.93 -14.95 3.04
C GLU A 121 19.61 -14.14 1.76
N PHE A 122 18.46 -14.40 1.12
CA PHE A 122 18.00 -13.58 0.01
C PHE A 122 17.77 -12.12 0.45
N TYR A 123 16.99 -11.90 1.52
CA TYR A 123 16.75 -10.53 1.99
C TYR A 123 18.00 -9.88 2.61
N ASP A 124 18.94 -10.65 3.18
CA ASP A 124 20.25 -10.11 3.57
C ASP A 124 20.96 -9.46 2.37
N ARG A 125 21.02 -10.18 1.24
CA ARG A 125 21.64 -9.68 0.00
C ARG A 125 20.92 -8.44 -0.55
N VAL A 126 19.58 -8.44 -0.54
CA VAL A 126 18.78 -7.30 -0.99
C VAL A 126 19.06 -6.06 -0.13
N PHE A 127 19.04 -6.18 1.20
CA PHE A 127 19.30 -5.04 2.09
C PHE A 127 20.75 -4.56 2.01
N ASP A 128 21.72 -5.45 1.88
CA ASP A 128 23.11 -5.08 1.71
C ASP A 128 23.35 -4.37 0.37
N CYS A 129 22.69 -4.82 -0.70
CA CYS A 129 22.71 -4.15 -1.99
C CYS A 129 22.10 -2.74 -1.91
N LEU A 130 20.91 -2.56 -1.34
CA LEU A 130 20.29 -1.26 -1.15
C LEU A 130 21.19 -0.30 -0.37
N ARG A 131 21.74 -0.74 0.75
CA ARG A 131 22.61 0.08 1.59
C ARG A 131 23.91 0.45 0.90
N SER A 132 24.48 -0.45 0.08
CA SER A 132 25.69 -0.15 -0.71
C SER A 132 25.47 0.98 -1.73
N HIS A 133 24.22 1.17 -2.17
CA HIS A 133 23.78 2.26 -3.03
C HIS A 133 23.27 3.50 -2.27
N GLY A 134 23.31 3.50 -0.93
CA GLY A 134 22.81 4.61 -0.12
C GLY A 134 21.27 4.71 -0.07
N ILE A 135 20.56 3.64 -0.41
CA ILE A 135 19.11 3.57 -0.40
C ILE A 135 18.65 2.95 0.94
N GLU A 136 17.86 3.69 1.73
CA GLU A 136 17.27 3.21 2.98
C GLU A 136 16.10 2.26 2.67
N PRO A 137 16.08 1.04 3.19
CA PRO A 137 14.92 0.18 3.10
C PRO A 137 13.77 0.70 3.98
N LEU A 138 12.55 0.74 3.44
CA LEU A 138 11.31 0.88 4.18
C LEU A 138 10.53 -0.42 3.98
N VAL A 139 10.37 -1.21 5.02
CA VAL A 139 9.88 -2.59 4.90
C VAL A 139 8.43 -2.70 5.35
N THR A 140 7.59 -3.21 4.47
CA THR A 140 6.23 -3.68 4.81
C THR A 140 6.31 -5.16 5.21
N ILE A 141 5.92 -5.45 6.44
CA ILE A 141 6.03 -6.78 7.04
C ILE A 141 5.04 -7.75 6.39
N SER A 142 3.81 -7.30 6.14
CA SER A 142 2.79 -8.08 5.45
C SER A 142 2.12 -7.24 4.36
N HIS A 143 2.31 -7.61 3.10
CA HIS A 143 1.73 -6.94 1.94
C HIS A 143 0.89 -7.92 1.12
N TYR A 144 -0.09 -8.57 1.79
CA TYR A 144 -1.00 -9.56 1.21
C TYR A 144 -0.38 -10.95 0.95
N GLU A 145 0.88 -11.18 1.36
CA GLU A 145 1.57 -12.47 1.20
C GLU A 145 1.30 -13.43 2.38
N LEU A 146 0.04 -13.56 2.80
CA LEU A 146 -0.34 -14.55 3.81
C LEU A 146 0.00 -15.96 3.30
N PRO A 147 0.75 -16.80 4.05
CA PRO A 147 0.95 -18.21 3.68
C PRO A 147 -0.38 -18.90 3.40
N TYR A 148 -0.52 -19.53 2.23
CA TYR A 148 -1.80 -20.11 1.81
C TYR A 148 -2.32 -21.17 2.78
N ASN A 149 -1.43 -21.93 3.41
CA ASN A 149 -1.80 -22.87 4.47
C ASN A 149 -2.63 -22.22 5.58
N LEU A 150 -2.29 -21.00 6.00
CA LEU A 150 -3.03 -20.29 7.05
C LEU A 150 -4.43 -19.86 6.56
N ALA A 151 -4.55 -19.46 5.29
CA ALA A 151 -5.84 -19.15 4.67
C ALA A 151 -6.71 -20.40 4.52
N ALA A 152 -6.16 -21.48 4.00
CA ALA A 152 -6.87 -22.73 3.73
C ALA A 152 -7.27 -23.49 5.00
N THR A 153 -6.40 -23.54 5.99
CA THR A 153 -6.60 -24.34 7.22
C THR A 153 -7.42 -23.58 8.25
N TYR A 154 -7.10 -22.29 8.47
CA TYR A 154 -7.61 -21.50 9.58
C TYR A 154 -8.58 -20.39 9.14
N ASN A 155 -8.86 -20.27 7.85
CA ASN A 155 -9.64 -19.16 7.29
C ASN A 155 -8.98 -17.80 7.53
N GLY A 156 -7.66 -17.76 7.42
CA GLY A 156 -6.87 -16.54 7.57
C GLY A 156 -7.05 -15.87 8.93
N TRP A 157 -7.12 -14.55 8.93
CA TRP A 157 -7.16 -13.74 10.15
C TRP A 157 -8.44 -13.90 11.00
N THR A 158 -9.42 -14.70 10.57
CA THR A 158 -10.57 -15.05 11.45
C THR A 158 -10.15 -15.89 12.65
N ASP A 159 -9.04 -16.61 12.56
CA ASP A 159 -8.49 -17.39 13.65
C ASP A 159 -7.44 -16.59 14.45
N ARG A 160 -7.66 -16.46 15.74
CA ARG A 160 -6.81 -15.68 16.66
C ARG A 160 -5.35 -16.15 16.69
N ARG A 161 -5.07 -17.41 16.42
CA ARG A 161 -3.69 -17.95 16.39
C ARG A 161 -2.77 -17.22 15.42
N LEU A 162 -3.33 -16.57 14.39
CA LEU A 162 -2.53 -15.78 13.45
C LEU A 162 -1.82 -14.62 14.12
N VAL A 163 -2.32 -14.12 15.25
CA VAL A 163 -1.63 -13.10 16.05
C VAL A 163 -0.27 -13.60 16.49
N ASP A 164 -0.21 -14.79 17.11
CA ASP A 164 1.05 -15.36 17.60
C ASP A 164 1.99 -15.76 16.45
N LEU A 165 1.45 -16.31 15.37
CA LEU A 165 2.22 -16.66 14.18
C LEU A 165 2.84 -15.43 13.52
N PHE A 166 2.07 -14.34 13.38
CA PHE A 166 2.58 -13.07 12.86
C PHE A 166 3.63 -12.46 13.79
N LEU A 167 3.42 -12.49 15.11
CA LEU A 167 4.41 -11.99 16.07
C LEU A 167 5.70 -12.80 16.03
N ARG A 168 5.64 -14.12 15.82
CA ARG A 168 6.84 -14.96 15.61
C ARG A 168 7.60 -14.52 14.36
N TYR A 169 6.90 -14.40 13.25
CA TYR A 169 7.47 -13.92 11.98
C TYR A 169 8.04 -12.52 12.13
N GLY A 170 7.26 -11.57 12.64
CA GLY A 170 7.65 -10.18 12.78
C GLY A 170 8.86 -9.99 13.69
N ARG A 171 8.91 -10.68 14.83
CA ARG A 171 10.09 -10.66 15.72
C ARG A 171 11.33 -11.22 15.03
N CYS A 172 11.21 -12.34 14.32
CA CYS A 172 12.32 -12.92 13.56
C CYS A 172 12.97 -11.91 12.61
N ILE A 173 12.17 -11.17 11.85
CA ILE A 173 12.67 -10.19 10.87
C ILE A 173 13.20 -8.93 11.54
N LEU A 174 12.57 -8.44 12.62
CA LEU A 174 13.07 -7.29 13.37
C LEU A 174 14.39 -7.63 14.05
N ASP A 175 14.50 -8.78 14.72
CA ASP A 175 15.72 -9.24 15.39
C ASP A 175 16.90 -9.34 14.43
N ARG A 176 16.63 -9.76 13.17
CA ARG A 176 17.67 -9.91 12.15
C ARG A 176 18.10 -8.59 11.51
N TRP A 177 17.17 -7.67 11.26
CA TRP A 177 17.44 -6.52 10.37
C TRP A 177 17.24 -5.14 11.01
N HIS A 178 17.02 -5.04 12.33
CA HIS A 178 16.87 -3.75 13.03
C HIS A 178 18.04 -2.77 12.85
N ASP A 179 19.23 -3.28 12.52
CA ASP A 179 20.44 -2.49 12.26
C ASP A 179 20.61 -2.10 10.77
N LYS A 180 19.90 -2.78 9.87
CA LYS A 180 19.90 -2.53 8.42
C LYS A 180 18.69 -1.72 7.95
N VAL A 181 17.55 -1.82 8.63
CA VAL A 181 16.26 -1.23 8.25
C VAL A 181 15.76 -0.34 9.37
N LYS A 182 15.56 0.94 9.05
CA LYS A 182 15.08 1.93 10.02
C LYS A 182 13.55 2.05 10.07
N TYR A 183 12.87 1.90 8.93
CA TYR A 183 11.44 2.16 8.81
C TYR A 183 10.67 0.88 8.50
N TRP A 184 9.61 0.63 9.28
CA TRP A 184 8.81 -0.59 9.19
C TRP A 184 7.32 -0.28 9.19
N LEU A 185 6.56 -0.98 8.36
CA LEU A 185 5.11 -0.94 8.32
C LEU A 185 4.57 -2.33 8.61
N THR A 186 3.60 -2.45 9.52
CA THR A 186 3.11 -3.77 9.95
C THR A 186 2.29 -4.47 8.87
N PHE A 187 1.26 -3.79 8.35
CA PHE A 187 0.39 -4.29 7.30
C PHE A 187 0.23 -3.27 6.19
N ASN A 188 0.20 -3.73 4.95
CA ASN A 188 -0.22 -2.91 3.82
C ASN A 188 -1.72 -2.69 3.85
N GLU A 189 -2.15 -1.43 3.67
CA GLU A 189 -3.56 -1.04 3.54
C GLU A 189 -4.49 -1.81 4.48
N ILE A 190 -4.16 -1.78 5.78
CA ILE A 190 -4.89 -2.55 6.80
C ILE A 190 -6.39 -2.25 6.77
N ASN A 191 -6.76 -1.03 6.36
CA ASN A 191 -8.15 -0.61 6.23
C ASN A 191 -8.91 -1.29 5.07
N ALA A 192 -8.23 -2.03 4.18
CA ALA A 192 -8.91 -2.94 3.25
C ALA A 192 -9.80 -3.94 4.00
N GLY A 193 -9.44 -4.32 5.23
CA GLY A 193 -10.27 -5.13 6.12
C GLY A 193 -11.62 -4.52 6.49
N THR A 194 -11.86 -3.22 6.28
CA THR A 194 -13.19 -2.60 6.44
C THR A 194 -14.09 -2.81 5.23
N MET A 195 -13.57 -3.36 4.13
CA MET A 195 -14.25 -3.50 2.85
C MET A 195 -14.33 -4.97 2.43
N THR A 196 -15.37 -5.31 1.67
CA THR A 196 -15.56 -6.68 1.16
C THR A 196 -14.37 -7.19 0.35
N MET A 197 -13.70 -6.32 -0.43
CA MET A 197 -12.52 -6.71 -1.20
C MET A 197 -11.32 -7.16 -0.33
N GLY A 198 -11.26 -6.70 0.92
CA GLY A 198 -10.20 -7.10 1.86
C GLY A 198 -10.29 -8.54 2.35
N VAL A 199 -11.44 -9.19 2.14
CA VAL A 199 -11.68 -10.58 2.57
C VAL A 199 -10.63 -11.55 2.01
N THR A 200 -10.21 -11.36 0.77
CA THR A 200 -9.23 -12.22 0.09
C THR A 200 -7.78 -11.88 0.44
N LEU A 201 -7.30 -10.75 -0.05
CA LEU A 201 -5.86 -10.41 0.01
C LEU A 201 -5.42 -9.96 1.41
N SER A 202 -6.19 -9.07 2.04
CA SER A 202 -5.82 -8.51 3.35
C SER A 202 -6.03 -9.53 4.49
N LEU A 203 -7.17 -10.25 4.48
CA LEU A 203 -7.57 -11.11 5.59
C LEU A 203 -7.39 -12.61 5.32
N GLY A 204 -7.26 -13.02 4.05
CA GLY A 204 -7.06 -14.41 3.67
C GLY A 204 -8.19 -15.36 4.09
N THR A 205 -9.44 -14.89 4.09
CA THR A 205 -10.62 -15.70 4.49
C THR A 205 -11.08 -16.56 3.32
N LEU A 206 -10.32 -17.63 3.04
CA LEU A 206 -10.44 -18.43 1.80
C LEU A 206 -10.64 -19.93 2.07
N LYS A 207 -10.94 -20.35 3.28
CA LYS A 207 -11.06 -21.77 3.60
C LYS A 207 -12.09 -22.48 2.72
N GLY A 208 -11.58 -23.43 1.94
CA GLY A 208 -12.38 -24.23 1.03
C GLY A 208 -12.93 -23.50 -0.19
N PHE A 209 -12.46 -22.28 -0.47
CA PHE A 209 -12.92 -21.46 -1.60
C PHE A 209 -12.13 -21.76 -2.88
N THR A 210 -12.84 -21.95 -3.98
CA THR A 210 -12.34 -21.91 -5.37
C THR A 210 -13.35 -21.16 -6.20
N GLY A 211 -12.92 -20.16 -6.96
CA GLY A 211 -13.80 -19.33 -7.80
C GLY A 211 -13.28 -17.91 -7.98
N THR A 212 -14.09 -17.04 -8.56
CA THR A 212 -13.73 -15.66 -8.78
C THR A 212 -13.80 -14.82 -7.50
N MET A 213 -12.90 -13.85 -7.34
CA MET A 213 -12.78 -13.03 -6.12
C MET A 213 -14.10 -12.36 -5.70
N ASP A 214 -14.94 -11.96 -6.66
CA ASP A 214 -16.24 -11.33 -6.40
C ASP A 214 -17.29 -12.29 -5.80
N LYS A 215 -17.00 -13.59 -5.75
CA LYS A 215 -17.86 -14.63 -5.17
C LYS A 215 -17.38 -15.10 -3.79
N VAL A 216 -16.29 -14.57 -3.28
CA VAL A 216 -15.87 -14.88 -1.91
C VAL A 216 -16.93 -14.41 -0.94
N LYS A 217 -17.33 -15.31 -0.03
CA LYS A 217 -18.35 -14.98 0.96
C LYS A 217 -17.80 -13.96 1.95
N ASP A 218 -18.51 -12.84 2.09
CA ASP A 218 -18.26 -11.82 3.10
C ASP A 218 -19.24 -12.00 4.28
N ASP A 219 -18.67 -12.16 5.47
CA ASP A 219 -19.38 -12.05 6.74
C ASP A 219 -18.81 -10.85 7.48
N ILE A 220 -19.58 -9.79 7.60
CA ILE A 220 -19.10 -8.51 8.16
C ILE A 220 -18.62 -8.67 9.62
N ASN A 221 -19.29 -9.51 10.42
CA ASN A 221 -18.89 -9.76 11.81
C ASN A 221 -17.52 -10.47 11.85
N GLU A 222 -17.33 -11.54 11.07
CA GLU A 222 -16.06 -12.26 11.02
C GLU A 222 -14.96 -11.38 10.42
N ARG A 223 -15.28 -10.55 9.42
CA ARG A 223 -14.31 -9.63 8.79
C ARG A 223 -13.77 -8.59 9.79
N TYR A 224 -14.64 -7.99 10.62
CA TYR A 224 -14.19 -7.03 11.63
C TYR A 224 -13.47 -7.69 12.81
N ASN A 225 -13.79 -8.95 13.14
CA ASN A 225 -13.00 -9.73 14.09
C ASN A 225 -11.63 -10.09 13.54
N ALA A 226 -11.52 -10.47 12.27
CA ALA A 226 -10.24 -10.70 11.60
C ALA A 226 -9.38 -9.43 11.57
N LEU A 227 -9.99 -8.28 11.30
CA LEU A 227 -9.32 -6.97 11.35
C LEU A 227 -8.86 -6.63 12.79
N HIS A 228 -9.66 -6.96 13.81
CA HIS A 228 -9.26 -6.81 15.20
C HIS A 228 -7.99 -7.63 15.53
N HIS A 229 -7.90 -8.86 15.03
CA HIS A 229 -6.71 -9.69 15.21
C HIS A 229 -5.48 -9.06 14.53
N GLN A 230 -5.62 -8.43 13.36
CA GLN A 230 -4.53 -7.66 12.74
C GLN A 230 -4.12 -6.44 13.59
N PHE A 231 -5.07 -5.72 14.20
CA PHE A 231 -4.73 -4.62 15.11
C PHE A 231 -3.93 -5.09 16.31
N VAL A 232 -4.34 -6.20 16.94
CA VAL A 232 -3.61 -6.79 18.07
C VAL A 232 -2.21 -7.25 17.68
N ALA A 233 -2.09 -7.91 16.51
CA ALA A 233 -0.80 -8.33 15.96
C ALA A 233 0.11 -7.13 15.65
N SER A 234 -0.44 -6.08 15.03
CA SER A 234 0.27 -4.84 14.74
C SER A 234 0.78 -4.19 16.03
N ALA A 235 -0.11 -3.97 17.00
CA ALA A 235 0.24 -3.34 18.28
C ALA A 235 1.28 -4.15 19.06
N GLY A 236 1.15 -5.48 19.08
CA GLY A 236 2.12 -6.37 19.73
C GLY A 236 3.52 -6.27 19.14
N LEU A 237 3.60 -6.15 17.81
CA LEU A 237 4.89 -6.02 17.14
C LEU A 237 5.48 -4.61 17.28
N VAL A 238 4.66 -3.56 17.24
CA VAL A 238 5.09 -2.17 17.50
C VAL A 238 5.64 -2.04 18.92
N LYS A 239 4.93 -2.57 19.93
CA LYS A 239 5.41 -2.59 21.30
C LYS A 239 6.75 -3.33 21.41
N TYR A 240 6.86 -4.52 20.80
CA TYR A 240 8.12 -5.27 20.79
C TYR A 240 9.28 -4.47 20.19
N ALA A 241 9.03 -3.78 19.08
CA ALA A 241 10.02 -2.93 18.42
C ALA A 241 10.49 -1.80 19.33
N HIS A 242 9.57 -1.07 19.97
CA HIS A 242 9.88 0.03 20.87
C HIS A 242 10.67 -0.40 22.10
N GLU A 243 10.34 -1.54 22.67
CA GLU A 243 11.03 -2.11 23.86
C GLU A 243 12.45 -2.57 23.54
N ASN A 244 12.69 -3.16 22.36
CA ASN A 244 13.94 -3.81 22.03
C ASN A 244 14.83 -3.00 21.08
N TYR A 245 14.25 -2.19 20.17
CA TYR A 245 14.97 -1.50 19.09
C TYR A 245 14.55 -0.02 18.97
N PRO A 246 14.88 0.84 19.93
CA PRO A 246 14.37 2.23 20.00
C PRO A 246 14.82 3.13 18.83
N LYS A 247 15.73 2.68 17.99
CA LYS A 247 16.21 3.43 16.82
C LYS A 247 15.35 3.22 15.58
N ILE A 248 14.62 2.10 15.50
CA ILE A 248 13.72 1.86 14.37
C ILE A 248 12.42 2.65 14.55
N LYS A 249 11.67 2.82 13.48
CA LYS A 249 10.41 3.53 13.44
C LYS A 249 9.34 2.64 12.86
N MET A 250 8.24 2.51 13.58
CA MET A 250 7.08 1.72 13.19
C MET A 250 5.97 2.63 12.68
N GLY A 251 5.46 2.37 11.50
CA GLY A 251 4.34 3.09 10.89
C GLY A 251 3.12 2.20 10.65
N ASN A 252 1.96 2.82 10.51
CA ASN A 252 0.80 2.18 9.88
C ASN A 252 0.85 2.39 8.37
N MET A 253 0.00 1.69 7.64
CA MET A 253 -0.23 1.95 6.23
C MET A 253 -1.71 1.73 5.89
N ASP A 254 -2.36 2.80 5.43
CA ASP A 254 -3.76 2.81 5.02
C ASP A 254 -3.89 3.13 3.51
N CYS A 255 -4.87 2.54 2.85
CA CYS A 255 -5.37 3.06 1.58
C CYS A 255 -6.26 4.27 1.88
N PHE A 256 -5.80 5.48 1.62
CA PHE A 256 -6.62 6.66 1.87
C PHE A 256 -7.63 6.86 0.75
N ILE A 257 -8.87 6.43 1.01
CA ILE A 257 -9.98 6.51 0.07
C ILE A 257 -10.70 7.83 0.30
N LEU A 258 -10.26 8.85 -0.43
CA LEU A 258 -10.90 10.17 -0.34
C LEU A 258 -12.26 10.15 -1.03
N THR A 259 -13.28 10.62 -0.29
CA THR A 259 -14.60 10.88 -0.85
C THR A 259 -15.04 12.31 -0.55
N TYR A 260 -15.75 12.91 -1.51
CA TYR A 260 -16.38 14.21 -1.35
C TYR A 260 -17.92 14.05 -1.31
N PRO A 261 -18.66 14.94 -0.66
CA PRO A 261 -20.11 14.97 -0.83
C PRO A 261 -20.46 15.33 -2.28
N ALA A 262 -21.44 14.63 -2.86
CA ALA A 262 -21.85 14.89 -4.25
C ALA A 262 -22.46 16.26 -4.43
N THR A 263 -23.12 16.78 -3.39
CA THR A 263 -23.74 18.12 -3.35
C THR A 263 -23.54 18.77 -1.97
N CYS A 264 -23.95 20.03 -1.83
CA CYS A 264 -23.98 20.72 -0.54
C CYS A 264 -25.22 20.36 0.31
N ASP A 265 -26.00 19.33 -0.03
CA ASP A 265 -27.06 18.83 0.85
C ASP A 265 -26.44 18.28 2.14
N PRO A 266 -26.88 18.73 3.32
CA PRO A 266 -26.40 18.19 4.60
C PRO A 266 -26.48 16.65 4.73
N LYS A 267 -27.36 15.99 3.97
CA LYS A 267 -27.45 14.53 3.94
C LYS A 267 -26.26 13.90 3.20
N ASP A 268 -25.82 14.51 2.11
CA ASP A 268 -24.61 14.08 1.37
C ASP A 268 -23.37 14.28 2.23
N GLU A 269 -23.27 15.40 2.96
CA GLU A 269 -22.19 15.67 3.92
C GLU A 269 -22.14 14.62 5.03
N LEU A 270 -23.27 14.27 5.63
CA LEU A 270 -23.33 13.24 6.67
C LEU A 270 -23.00 11.85 6.14
N ALA A 271 -23.45 11.51 4.93
CA ALA A 271 -23.15 10.25 4.27
C ALA A 271 -21.63 10.16 3.95
N ASN A 272 -21.06 11.23 3.39
CA ASN A 272 -19.62 11.33 3.13
C ASN A 272 -18.80 11.20 4.42
N GLN A 273 -19.21 11.87 5.50
CA GLN A 273 -18.51 11.77 6.79
C GLN A 273 -18.57 10.33 7.33
N ALA A 274 -19.68 9.62 7.17
CA ALA A 274 -19.81 8.23 7.59
C ALA A 274 -18.86 7.31 6.82
N GLU A 275 -18.76 7.48 5.49
CA GLU A 275 -17.82 6.73 4.66
C GLU A 275 -16.35 7.04 4.99
N MET A 276 -15.98 8.31 5.12
CA MET A 276 -14.63 8.71 5.54
C MET A 276 -14.24 8.11 6.89
N ARG A 277 -15.21 8.04 7.85
CA ARG A 277 -14.98 7.40 9.14
C ARG A 277 -14.75 5.91 9.03
N ARG A 278 -15.55 5.22 8.22
CA ARG A 278 -15.48 3.77 8.04
C ARG A 278 -14.22 3.36 7.28
N MET A 279 -13.94 4.02 6.18
CA MET A 279 -12.84 3.63 5.27
C MET A 279 -11.47 4.08 5.75
N ASN A 280 -11.37 5.30 6.29
CA ASN A 280 -10.05 5.88 6.60
C ASN A 280 -9.79 5.96 8.12
N TRP A 281 -10.74 6.50 8.89
CA TRP A 281 -10.44 6.84 10.29
C TRP A 281 -10.60 5.68 11.28
N TYR A 282 -11.32 4.62 10.93
CA TYR A 282 -11.54 3.49 11.83
C TYR A 282 -10.22 2.77 12.17
N CYS A 283 -9.44 2.40 11.16
CA CYS A 283 -8.18 1.70 11.35
C CYS A 283 -7.08 2.62 11.88
N SER A 284 -6.94 3.79 11.29
CA SER A 284 -5.92 4.76 11.68
C SER A 284 -6.10 5.26 13.12
N ASP A 285 -7.34 5.46 13.61
CA ASP A 285 -7.56 5.80 15.03
C ASP A 285 -7.08 4.69 15.97
N VAL A 286 -7.26 3.41 15.61
CA VAL A 286 -6.77 2.30 16.41
C VAL A 286 -5.24 2.28 16.43
N GLN A 287 -4.59 2.40 15.28
CA GLN A 287 -3.13 2.28 15.21
C GLN A 287 -2.37 3.51 15.72
N VAL A 288 -2.94 4.71 15.57
CA VAL A 288 -2.29 5.97 16.00
C VAL A 288 -2.68 6.36 17.42
N ARG A 289 -3.95 6.14 17.82
CA ARG A 289 -4.46 6.54 19.14
C ARG A 289 -4.58 5.39 20.12
N GLY A 290 -4.32 4.17 19.70
CA GLY A 290 -4.33 2.97 20.54
C GLY A 290 -5.72 2.59 21.06
N ARG A 291 -6.79 2.98 20.37
CA ARG A 291 -8.17 2.69 20.79
C ARG A 291 -9.16 2.83 19.65
N TYR A 292 -10.25 2.10 19.74
CA TYR A 292 -11.37 2.28 18.83
C TYR A 292 -11.99 3.68 18.94
N PRO A 293 -12.37 4.29 17.80
CA PRO A 293 -13.04 5.59 17.83
C PRO A 293 -14.44 5.51 18.45
N SER A 294 -14.90 6.62 19.01
CA SER A 294 -16.20 6.66 19.72
C SER A 294 -17.41 6.27 18.87
N TYR A 295 -17.34 6.49 17.56
CA TYR A 295 -18.41 6.14 16.62
C TYR A 295 -18.42 4.65 16.25
N ALA A 296 -17.37 3.86 16.57
CA ALA A 296 -17.29 2.45 16.24
C ALA A 296 -18.44 1.65 16.86
N ARG A 297 -18.80 1.94 18.13
CA ARG A 297 -19.89 1.22 18.82
C ARG A 297 -21.20 1.31 18.06
N ARG A 298 -21.59 2.53 17.63
CA ARG A 298 -22.81 2.71 16.85
C ARG A 298 -22.78 1.91 15.54
N PHE A 299 -21.64 1.93 14.85
CA PHE A 299 -21.45 1.18 13.63
C PHE A 299 -21.56 -0.34 13.88
N TRP A 300 -20.97 -0.84 14.96
CA TRP A 300 -21.09 -2.25 15.35
C TRP A 300 -22.55 -2.65 15.65
N ASP A 301 -23.25 -1.85 16.42
CA ASP A 301 -24.66 -2.09 16.76
C ASP A 301 -25.55 -2.12 15.50
N GLU A 302 -25.37 -1.17 14.58
CA GLU A 302 -26.15 -1.07 13.34
C GLU A 302 -25.89 -2.25 12.38
N HIS A 303 -24.70 -2.89 12.45
CA HIS A 303 -24.30 -3.99 11.55
C HIS A 303 -24.22 -5.36 12.25
N ASN A 304 -24.63 -5.45 13.51
CA ASN A 304 -24.55 -6.66 14.34
C ASN A 304 -23.12 -7.23 14.42
N ILE A 305 -22.14 -6.35 14.61
CA ILE A 305 -20.73 -6.72 14.80
C ILE A 305 -20.47 -6.85 16.30
N ASP A 306 -19.99 -8.03 16.70
CA ASP A 306 -19.54 -8.31 18.07
C ASP A 306 -18.03 -8.57 18.03
N ILE A 307 -17.22 -7.57 18.46
CA ILE A 307 -15.78 -7.69 18.50
C ILE A 307 -15.36 -8.55 19.70
N ARG A 308 -14.82 -9.71 19.43
CA ARG A 308 -14.36 -10.70 20.43
C ARG A 308 -12.97 -10.32 20.96
N MET A 309 -12.95 -9.34 21.87
CA MET A 309 -11.72 -8.91 22.53
C MET A 309 -11.32 -9.89 23.62
N GLU A 310 -10.04 -10.20 23.71
CA GLU A 310 -9.46 -10.95 24.83
C GLU A 310 -8.92 -10.00 25.92
N PRO A 311 -8.82 -10.48 27.18
CA PRO A 311 -8.21 -9.68 28.24
C PRO A 311 -6.80 -9.22 27.88
N GLY A 312 -6.55 -7.92 27.95
CA GLY A 312 -5.27 -7.31 27.59
C GLY A 312 -5.21 -6.70 26.19
N ASP A 313 -6.17 -6.98 25.30
CA ASP A 313 -6.16 -6.40 23.94
C ASP A 313 -6.19 -4.87 23.95
N GLU A 314 -7.10 -4.26 24.73
CA GLU A 314 -7.18 -2.80 24.81
C GLU A 314 -5.91 -2.14 25.38
N GLU A 315 -5.24 -2.81 26.31
CA GLU A 315 -3.98 -2.34 26.87
C GLU A 315 -2.86 -2.43 25.81
N LEU A 316 -2.78 -3.56 25.10
CA LEU A 316 -1.81 -3.77 24.04
C LEU A 316 -1.99 -2.74 22.90
N LEU A 317 -3.23 -2.46 22.49
CA LEU A 317 -3.51 -1.43 21.49
C LEU A 317 -2.98 -0.05 21.94
N ARG A 318 -3.15 0.33 23.23
CA ARG A 318 -2.64 1.60 23.77
C ARG A 318 -1.11 1.69 23.81
N GLU A 319 -0.44 0.57 24.07
CA GLU A 319 1.02 0.51 24.16
C GLU A 319 1.71 0.38 22.81
N GLY A 320 1.01 -0.17 21.79
CA GLY A 320 1.54 -0.44 20.47
C GLY A 320 1.14 0.59 19.40
N THR A 321 1.18 1.89 19.74
CA THR A 321 0.88 2.97 18.78
C THR A 321 2.09 3.29 17.89
N VAL A 322 1.81 3.68 16.64
CA VAL A 322 2.83 3.92 15.61
C VAL A 322 3.53 5.26 15.76
N ASP A 323 4.78 5.37 15.22
CA ASP A 323 5.60 6.59 15.24
C ASP A 323 5.27 7.58 14.13
N PHE A 324 4.81 7.11 12.97
CA PHE A 324 4.50 7.91 11.79
C PHE A 324 3.34 7.29 11.01
N TYR A 325 2.67 8.10 10.21
CA TYR A 325 1.52 7.68 9.41
C TYR A 325 1.90 7.55 7.95
N THR A 326 1.55 6.43 7.32
CA THR A 326 1.73 6.25 5.89
C THR A 326 0.44 5.84 5.19
N PHE A 327 0.35 6.21 3.91
CA PHE A 327 -0.84 5.88 3.13
C PHE A 327 -0.55 5.77 1.64
N SER A 328 -1.42 5.03 0.94
CA SER A 328 -1.57 5.08 -0.51
C SER A 328 -2.63 6.10 -0.89
N TYR A 329 -2.38 6.81 -1.99
CA TYR A 329 -3.34 7.73 -2.59
C TYR A 329 -3.34 7.57 -4.11
N TYR A 330 -4.47 7.19 -4.68
CA TYR A 330 -4.59 6.98 -6.12
C TYR A 330 -5.69 7.82 -6.77
N MET A 331 -6.81 8.00 -6.07
CA MET A 331 -8.01 8.65 -6.61
C MET A 331 -8.94 9.15 -5.52
N SER A 332 -9.91 9.95 -5.91
CA SER A 332 -11.06 10.34 -5.09
C SER A 332 -12.37 9.90 -5.73
N ASN A 333 -13.44 9.89 -4.95
CA ASN A 333 -14.79 9.55 -5.36
C ASN A 333 -15.78 10.56 -4.78
N ILE A 334 -17.08 10.44 -5.10
CA ILE A 334 -18.14 11.22 -4.46
C ILE A 334 -19.17 10.30 -3.81
N ILE A 335 -19.74 10.76 -2.70
CA ILE A 335 -20.84 10.10 -1.99
C ILE A 335 -22.07 11.01 -2.07
N GLY A 336 -23.18 10.46 -2.53
CA GLY A 336 -24.44 11.19 -2.62
C GLY A 336 -25.62 10.32 -2.21
N THR A 337 -26.64 10.97 -1.66
CA THR A 337 -27.91 10.34 -1.23
C THR A 337 -29.02 10.46 -2.29
N HIS A 338 -28.75 11.19 -3.37
CA HIS A 338 -29.64 11.34 -4.51
C HIS A 338 -29.33 10.29 -5.58
N GLY A 339 -30.34 9.78 -6.26
CA GLY A 339 -30.20 8.66 -7.20
C GLY A 339 -29.52 9.01 -8.54
N ASP A 340 -28.98 10.21 -8.70
CA ASP A 340 -28.35 10.73 -9.90
C ASP A 340 -26.81 10.62 -9.91
N VAL A 341 -26.23 10.09 -8.84
CA VAL A 341 -24.77 9.88 -8.75
C VAL A 341 -24.37 8.75 -9.71
N LYS A 342 -23.64 9.10 -10.75
CA LYS A 342 -23.09 8.11 -11.69
C LYS A 342 -21.99 7.32 -11.03
N GLN A 343 -22.08 6.00 -11.11
CA GLN A 343 -21.01 5.10 -10.65
C GLN A 343 -19.72 5.34 -11.45
N GLY A 344 -18.58 5.20 -10.79
CA GLY A 344 -17.28 5.21 -11.45
C GLY A 344 -17.10 4.00 -12.36
N SER A 345 -16.27 4.13 -13.39
CA SER A 345 -15.92 3.05 -14.32
C SER A 345 -14.78 2.17 -13.82
N SER A 346 -14.20 2.51 -12.68
CA SER A 346 -13.07 1.81 -12.07
C SER A 346 -13.45 0.42 -11.55
N ASN A 347 -12.56 -0.55 -11.73
CA ASN A 347 -12.63 -1.84 -11.05
C ASN A 347 -12.48 -1.76 -9.52
N MET A 348 -12.12 -0.57 -9.00
CA MET A 348 -11.99 -0.26 -7.57
C MET A 348 -12.81 0.99 -7.23
N SER A 349 -14.12 0.99 -7.59
CA SER A 349 -15.00 2.13 -7.29
C SER A 349 -15.49 2.07 -5.84
N PHE A 350 -15.19 3.12 -5.08
CA PHE A 350 -15.64 3.32 -3.69
C PHE A 350 -16.74 4.37 -3.57
N GLY A 351 -17.33 4.76 -4.69
CA GLY A 351 -18.38 5.80 -4.74
C GLY A 351 -18.68 6.21 -6.18
N GLY A 352 -19.29 7.37 -6.32
CA GLY A 352 -19.62 7.94 -7.61
C GLY A 352 -18.45 8.66 -8.28
N ARG A 353 -18.62 8.92 -9.58
CA ARG A 353 -17.69 9.68 -10.39
C ARG A 353 -17.82 11.18 -10.13
N ASN A 354 -16.72 11.84 -9.79
CA ASN A 354 -16.64 13.27 -9.70
C ASN A 354 -16.63 13.89 -11.13
N PRO A 355 -17.61 14.72 -11.49
CA PRO A 355 -17.73 15.26 -12.87
C PRO A 355 -16.62 16.25 -13.24
N TYR A 356 -15.84 16.73 -12.29
CA TYR A 356 -14.78 17.71 -12.51
C TYR A 356 -13.40 17.10 -12.75
N LEU A 357 -13.25 15.77 -12.60
CA LEU A 357 -11.97 15.08 -12.71
C LEU A 357 -11.86 14.26 -13.99
N LYS A 358 -10.63 14.14 -14.48
CA LYS A 358 -10.26 13.21 -15.54
C LYS A 358 -9.98 11.83 -14.96
N GLU A 359 -10.04 10.81 -15.80
CA GLU A 359 -9.78 9.42 -15.44
C GLU A 359 -8.59 8.84 -16.20
N THR A 360 -7.91 7.89 -15.60
CA THR A 360 -6.92 7.02 -16.28
C THR A 360 -7.63 5.99 -17.17
N ASP A 361 -6.87 5.22 -17.96
CA ASP A 361 -7.39 4.12 -18.79
C ASP A 361 -8.15 3.04 -17.98
N TRP A 362 -7.88 2.93 -16.67
CA TRP A 362 -8.59 2.03 -15.74
C TRP A 362 -9.69 2.73 -14.93
N GLY A 363 -10.11 3.92 -15.32
CA GLY A 363 -11.20 4.66 -14.67
C GLY A 363 -10.84 5.27 -13.32
N TRP A 364 -9.56 5.38 -12.97
CA TRP A 364 -9.13 6.01 -11.73
C TRP A 364 -9.08 7.53 -11.91
N GLN A 365 -9.79 8.26 -11.07
CA GLN A 365 -9.89 9.71 -11.17
C GLN A 365 -8.59 10.37 -10.71
N ILE A 366 -8.03 11.23 -11.55
CA ILE A 366 -6.78 11.96 -11.29
C ILE A 366 -7.11 13.21 -10.48
N ASP A 367 -6.71 13.21 -9.19
CA ASP A 367 -7.04 14.29 -8.26
C ASP A 367 -5.84 14.70 -7.40
N PRO A 368 -4.94 15.53 -7.91
CA PRO A 368 -3.81 16.04 -7.13
C PRO A 368 -4.24 16.95 -5.96
N ASP A 369 -5.32 17.72 -6.10
CA ASP A 369 -5.83 18.56 -5.01
C ASP A 369 -6.38 17.71 -3.87
N GLY A 370 -6.94 16.55 -4.18
CA GLY A 370 -7.34 15.54 -3.22
C GLY A 370 -6.18 14.99 -2.41
N LEU A 371 -4.99 14.84 -2.99
CA LEU A 371 -3.79 14.47 -2.23
C LEU A 371 -3.42 15.55 -1.21
N ARG A 372 -3.42 16.84 -1.60
CA ARG A 372 -3.20 17.95 -0.67
C ARG A 372 -4.24 17.96 0.46
N PHE A 373 -5.51 17.81 0.11
CA PHE A 373 -6.60 17.72 1.08
C PHE A 373 -6.39 16.56 2.07
N SER A 374 -6.06 15.37 1.56
CA SER A 374 -5.81 14.19 2.40
C SER A 374 -4.64 14.39 3.35
N LEU A 375 -3.55 14.97 2.89
CA LEU A 375 -2.37 15.29 3.71
C LEU A 375 -2.74 16.25 4.85
N ASN A 376 -3.50 17.30 4.56
CA ASN A 376 -3.95 18.26 5.58
C ASN A 376 -4.88 17.60 6.60
N GLU A 377 -5.90 16.85 6.15
CA GLU A 377 -6.85 16.16 7.03
C GLU A 377 -6.17 15.15 7.97
N ILE A 378 -5.23 14.35 7.43
CA ILE A 378 -4.48 13.37 8.23
C ILE A 378 -3.61 14.09 9.26
N TYR A 379 -2.87 15.12 8.82
CA TYR A 379 -1.97 15.84 9.70
C TYR A 379 -2.73 16.60 10.79
N ASP A 380 -3.82 17.28 10.45
CA ASP A 380 -4.67 17.98 11.42
C ASP A 380 -5.24 17.01 12.47
N ARG A 381 -5.53 15.77 12.08
CA ARG A 381 -6.07 14.75 12.96
C ARG A 381 -5.05 14.16 13.93
N TYR A 382 -3.83 13.91 13.49
CA TYR A 382 -2.85 13.10 14.25
C TYR A 382 -1.59 13.84 14.68
N GLN A 383 -1.17 14.89 13.96
CA GLN A 383 0.02 15.69 14.26
C GLN A 383 1.30 14.85 14.45
N ILE A 384 1.45 13.78 13.67
CA ILE A 384 2.66 12.95 13.57
C ILE A 384 3.22 13.00 12.15
N PRO A 385 4.50 12.68 11.91
CA PRO A 385 5.08 12.71 10.57
C PRO A 385 4.30 11.84 9.59
N LEU A 386 4.12 12.33 8.35
CA LEU A 386 3.42 11.63 7.28
C LEU A 386 4.37 11.19 6.17
N MET A 387 4.04 10.10 5.49
CA MET A 387 4.69 9.70 4.23
C MET A 387 3.66 9.15 3.25
N VAL A 388 3.69 9.62 2.01
CA VAL A 388 2.95 9.00 0.91
C VAL A 388 3.79 7.83 0.41
N VAL A 389 3.38 6.60 0.72
CA VAL A 389 4.16 5.40 0.40
C VAL A 389 3.68 4.68 -0.85
N GLU A 390 2.55 5.08 -1.40
CA GLU A 390 2.08 4.66 -2.71
C GLU A 390 1.28 5.80 -3.37
N ASN A 391 1.67 6.13 -4.59
CA ASN A 391 0.93 7.00 -5.49
C ASN A 391 1.41 6.71 -6.91
N GLY A 392 0.54 6.76 -7.89
CA GLY A 392 0.89 6.45 -9.26
C GLY A 392 -0.33 6.16 -10.13
N MET A 393 -0.09 5.80 -11.37
CA MET A 393 -1.13 5.45 -12.32
C MET A 393 -0.72 4.27 -13.19
N GLY A 394 -1.68 3.42 -13.54
CA GLY A 394 -1.53 2.46 -14.63
C GLY A 394 -1.91 3.10 -15.95
N ALA A 395 -1.17 2.79 -17.01
CA ALA A 395 -1.42 3.25 -18.36
C ALA A 395 -1.02 2.21 -19.41
N HIS A 396 -1.51 2.35 -20.64
CA HIS A 396 -1.03 1.59 -21.79
C HIS A 396 0.22 2.27 -22.36
N ASP A 397 1.38 1.68 -22.10
CA ASP A 397 2.63 2.16 -22.69
C ASP A 397 2.84 1.56 -24.08
N LYS A 398 3.51 2.31 -24.95
CA LYS A 398 3.89 1.88 -26.30
C LYS A 398 5.40 1.89 -26.43
N VAL A 399 5.98 0.75 -26.78
CA VAL A 399 7.38 0.67 -27.18
C VAL A 399 7.49 1.08 -28.64
N GLU A 400 8.26 2.12 -28.93
CA GLU A 400 8.50 2.61 -30.30
C GLU A 400 9.52 1.71 -31.01
N PRO A 401 9.62 1.78 -32.38
CA PRO A 401 10.52 0.92 -33.15
C PRO A 401 12.00 1.04 -32.79
N ASP A 402 12.43 2.15 -32.19
CA ASP A 402 13.79 2.40 -31.71
C ASP A 402 13.99 1.97 -30.25
N GLY A 403 12.95 1.40 -29.62
CA GLY A 403 12.96 0.97 -28.22
C GLY A 403 12.64 2.06 -27.19
N SER A 404 12.41 3.32 -27.62
CA SER A 404 11.99 4.38 -26.72
C SER A 404 10.54 4.20 -26.24
N ILE A 405 10.23 4.75 -25.06
CA ILE A 405 8.88 4.71 -24.48
C ILE A 405 8.54 6.10 -23.97
N HIS A 406 7.61 6.74 -24.68
CA HIS A 406 7.17 8.09 -24.41
C HIS A 406 5.90 8.07 -23.56
N ASP A 407 5.99 8.52 -22.30
CA ASP A 407 4.91 8.47 -21.32
C ASP A 407 4.62 9.84 -20.66
N PRO A 408 4.33 10.89 -21.45
CA PRO A 408 4.10 12.25 -20.95
C PRO A 408 2.93 12.32 -19.94
N TYR A 409 1.94 11.45 -20.07
CA TYR A 409 0.82 11.36 -19.14
C TYR A 409 1.28 10.99 -17.71
N ARG A 410 2.32 10.15 -17.57
CA ARG A 410 2.90 9.78 -16.27
C ARG A 410 3.73 10.94 -15.69
N ILE A 411 4.44 11.66 -16.55
CA ILE A 411 5.16 12.89 -16.19
C ILE A 411 4.17 13.95 -15.66
N ASP A 412 3.06 14.18 -16.37
CA ASP A 412 2.05 15.17 -15.99
C ASP A 412 1.37 14.79 -14.66
N TYR A 413 1.07 13.50 -14.46
CA TYR A 413 0.53 13.00 -13.20
C TYR A 413 1.49 13.24 -12.03
N LEU A 414 2.77 12.83 -12.17
CA LEU A 414 3.79 13.02 -11.14
C LEU A 414 3.99 14.50 -10.82
N ARG A 415 4.12 15.34 -11.85
CA ARG A 415 4.28 16.81 -11.71
C ARG A 415 3.16 17.42 -10.87
N ALA A 416 1.92 17.07 -11.17
CA ALA A 416 0.75 17.59 -10.48
C ALA A 416 0.71 17.16 -9.00
N HIS A 417 1.02 15.89 -8.71
CA HIS A 417 1.01 15.36 -7.34
C HIS A 417 2.19 15.88 -6.50
N VAL A 418 3.39 16.03 -7.07
CA VAL A 418 4.52 16.68 -6.38
C VAL A 418 4.20 18.14 -6.05
N LYS A 419 3.56 18.86 -6.96
CA LYS A 419 3.09 20.23 -6.69
C LYS A 419 2.09 20.26 -5.54
N ALA A 420 1.13 19.35 -5.50
CA ALA A 420 0.14 19.25 -4.43
C ALA A 420 0.79 18.94 -3.06
N MET A 421 1.80 18.06 -3.03
CA MET A 421 2.56 17.79 -1.80
C MET A 421 3.33 19.02 -1.31
N ARG A 422 3.94 19.80 -2.21
CA ARG A 422 4.62 21.05 -1.84
C ARG A 422 3.65 22.06 -1.22
N GLU A 423 2.44 22.17 -1.77
CA GLU A 423 1.40 23.03 -1.19
C GLU A 423 0.96 22.53 0.20
N ALA A 424 0.83 21.21 0.42
CA ALA A 424 0.53 20.66 1.73
C ALA A 424 1.65 20.95 2.77
N VAL A 425 2.92 20.86 2.36
CA VAL A 425 4.05 21.26 3.19
C VAL A 425 3.99 22.75 3.53
N ALA A 426 3.60 23.60 2.58
CA ALA A 426 3.39 25.03 2.80
C ALA A 426 2.20 25.33 3.73
N ASP A 427 1.18 24.47 3.74
CA ASP A 427 0.06 24.51 4.70
C ASP A 427 0.50 24.11 6.14
N GLY A 428 1.65 23.45 6.30
CA GLY A 428 2.22 23.09 7.59
C GLY A 428 2.35 21.58 7.87
N VAL A 429 2.08 20.74 6.88
CA VAL A 429 2.19 19.27 7.01
C VAL A 429 3.66 18.85 7.18
N ASP A 430 3.96 18.03 8.18
CA ASP A 430 5.26 17.37 8.33
C ASP A 430 5.32 16.13 7.43
N LEU A 431 5.56 16.34 6.14
CA LEU A 431 5.72 15.30 5.14
C LEU A 431 7.19 14.87 5.07
N MET A 432 7.46 13.59 5.37
CA MET A 432 8.82 13.05 5.43
C MET A 432 9.29 12.39 4.14
N GLY A 433 8.40 11.96 3.26
CA GLY A 433 8.78 11.27 2.05
C GLY A 433 7.62 10.94 1.12
N TYR A 434 8.01 10.45 -0.07
CA TYR A 434 7.15 10.02 -1.15
C TYR A 434 7.76 8.83 -1.89
N THR A 435 6.97 7.79 -2.11
CA THR A 435 7.35 6.66 -2.98
C THR A 435 6.28 6.43 -4.05
N TRP A 436 6.73 6.36 -5.32
CA TRP A 436 5.88 5.99 -6.44
C TRP A 436 5.58 4.50 -6.41
N TRP A 437 4.31 4.14 -6.62
CA TRP A 437 3.90 2.73 -6.70
C TRP A 437 4.30 2.10 -8.04
N GLY A 438 4.94 0.93 -7.96
CA GLY A 438 5.37 0.20 -9.14
C GLY A 438 6.30 1.03 -10.04
N PRO A 439 7.43 1.55 -9.51
CA PRO A 439 8.36 2.39 -10.29
C PRO A 439 9.06 1.65 -11.42
N ILE A 440 9.04 0.36 -11.35
CA ILE A 440 9.28 -0.63 -12.39
C ILE A 440 7.95 -1.35 -12.65
N ASP A 441 7.67 -1.76 -13.88
CA ASP A 441 6.42 -2.42 -14.19
C ASP A 441 6.24 -3.67 -13.33
N VAL A 442 5.06 -3.83 -12.74
CA VAL A 442 4.70 -4.93 -11.84
C VAL A 442 3.37 -5.54 -12.23
N VAL A 443 3.11 -6.76 -11.79
CA VAL A 443 1.80 -7.39 -11.93
C VAL A 443 0.74 -6.57 -11.16
N SER A 444 -0.36 -6.22 -11.83
CA SER A 444 -1.46 -5.50 -11.17
C SER A 444 -2.12 -6.36 -10.09
N ALA A 445 -2.21 -5.86 -8.85
CA ALA A 445 -2.84 -6.60 -7.75
C ALA A 445 -4.32 -6.91 -8.02
N GLY A 446 -5.06 -5.94 -8.52
CA GLY A 446 -6.51 -6.06 -8.73
C GLY A 446 -6.90 -6.90 -9.94
N THR A 447 -6.08 -6.89 -11.00
CA THR A 447 -6.43 -7.55 -12.27
C THR A 447 -5.47 -8.67 -12.67
N GLY A 448 -4.24 -8.70 -12.14
CA GLY A 448 -3.21 -9.65 -12.55
C GLY A 448 -2.54 -9.30 -13.89
N GLU A 449 -2.86 -8.15 -14.48
CA GLU A 449 -2.36 -7.72 -15.78
C GLU A 449 -0.98 -7.09 -15.69
N MET A 450 -0.11 -7.41 -16.64
CA MET A 450 1.16 -6.70 -16.90
C MET A 450 0.98 -5.50 -17.84
N ARG A 451 -0.01 -5.53 -18.75
CA ARG A 451 -0.30 -4.41 -19.67
C ARG A 451 -0.74 -3.14 -18.96
N LYS A 452 -1.15 -3.22 -17.68
CA LYS A 452 -1.37 -2.06 -16.81
C LYS A 452 -0.03 -1.58 -16.29
N ARG A 453 0.67 -0.79 -17.10
CA ARG A 453 2.02 -0.33 -16.81
C ARG A 453 2.04 0.82 -15.80
N TYR A 454 2.76 0.63 -14.70
CA TYR A 454 2.91 1.64 -13.64
C TYR A 454 4.26 2.35 -13.69
N GLY A 455 5.28 1.68 -14.24
CA GLY A 455 6.68 1.99 -13.99
C GLY A 455 7.25 3.16 -14.77
N PHE A 456 8.28 3.75 -14.21
CA PHE A 456 9.29 4.55 -14.90
C PHE A 456 10.27 3.64 -15.68
N ILE A 457 10.33 2.38 -15.26
CA ILE A 457 11.13 1.33 -15.89
C ILE A 457 10.15 0.32 -16.49
N TYR A 458 10.26 0.10 -17.78
CA TYR A 458 9.54 -0.95 -18.50
C TYR A 458 10.19 -2.31 -18.22
N VAL A 459 9.36 -3.33 -18.12
CA VAL A 459 9.80 -4.74 -18.10
C VAL A 459 9.12 -5.46 -19.25
N ASP A 460 9.88 -6.15 -20.08
CA ASP A 460 9.33 -6.94 -21.18
C ASP A 460 8.68 -8.22 -20.65
N LYS A 461 7.44 -8.06 -20.20
CA LYS A 461 6.55 -9.10 -19.69
C LYS A 461 5.14 -8.81 -20.15
N HIS A 462 4.44 -9.83 -20.65
CA HIS A 462 3.09 -9.72 -21.18
C HIS A 462 2.08 -10.57 -20.40
N ASP A 463 0.78 -10.28 -20.58
CA ASP A 463 -0.32 -10.96 -19.87
C ASP A 463 -0.42 -12.47 -20.22
N ASP A 464 0.10 -12.87 -21.36
CA ASP A 464 0.16 -14.29 -21.81
C ASP A 464 1.39 -15.06 -21.28
N GLY A 465 2.20 -14.40 -20.42
CA GLY A 465 3.41 -14.97 -19.85
C GLY A 465 4.65 -14.86 -20.73
N THR A 466 4.56 -14.27 -21.93
CA THR A 466 5.71 -14.04 -22.80
C THR A 466 6.52 -12.82 -22.40
N GLY A 467 7.71 -12.66 -23.00
CA GLY A 467 8.66 -11.60 -22.74
C GLY A 467 10.01 -12.17 -22.27
N ASP A 468 11.06 -11.36 -22.31
CA ASP A 468 12.41 -11.76 -21.91
C ASP A 468 12.87 -11.07 -20.61
N LEU A 469 11.97 -10.33 -19.97
CA LEU A 469 12.18 -9.60 -18.72
C LEU A 469 13.21 -8.48 -18.81
N HIS A 470 13.68 -8.05 -20.00
CA HIS A 470 14.62 -6.93 -20.07
C HIS A 470 14.00 -5.64 -19.52
N ARG A 471 14.85 -4.79 -18.94
CA ARG A 471 14.49 -3.51 -18.36
C ARG A 471 14.84 -2.38 -19.32
N ALA A 472 13.89 -1.44 -19.50
CA ALA A 472 14.11 -0.23 -20.31
C ALA A 472 13.62 1.04 -19.58
N ARG A 473 14.37 2.14 -19.68
CA ARG A 473 13.99 3.42 -19.10
C ARG A 473 12.96 4.10 -19.98
N LYS A 474 11.88 4.63 -19.35
CA LYS A 474 10.88 5.47 -20.03
C LYS A 474 11.25 6.95 -19.90
N ASP A 475 10.57 7.85 -20.61
CA ASP A 475 10.82 9.30 -20.47
C ASP A 475 10.60 9.78 -19.03
N SER A 476 9.62 9.21 -18.34
CA SER A 476 9.33 9.50 -16.94
C SER A 476 10.45 9.11 -15.97
N PHE A 477 11.33 8.17 -16.32
CA PHE A 477 12.53 7.83 -15.54
C PHE A 477 13.44 9.05 -15.38
N PHE A 478 13.77 9.70 -16.47
CA PHE A 478 14.64 10.89 -16.48
C PHE A 478 13.96 12.10 -15.85
N TYR A 479 12.65 12.20 -16.01
CA TYR A 479 11.88 13.26 -15.35
C TYR A 479 11.89 13.09 -13.83
N TYR A 480 11.65 11.87 -13.30
CA TYR A 480 11.67 11.64 -11.85
C TYR A 480 13.08 11.83 -11.28
N GLN A 481 14.12 11.40 -12.00
CA GLN A 481 15.51 11.68 -11.64
C GLN A 481 15.76 13.18 -11.44
N LYS A 482 15.28 14.02 -12.36
CA LYS A 482 15.38 15.49 -12.27
C LYS A 482 14.59 16.04 -11.05
N VAL A 483 13.38 15.56 -10.83
CA VAL A 483 12.57 15.94 -9.66
C VAL A 483 13.30 15.62 -8.36
N ILE A 484 13.86 14.44 -8.23
CA ILE A 484 14.62 14.02 -7.05
C ILE A 484 15.88 14.88 -6.85
N ALA A 485 16.67 15.07 -7.90
CA ALA A 485 17.90 15.87 -7.86
C ALA A 485 17.65 17.32 -7.42
N SER A 486 16.49 17.87 -7.74
CA SER A 486 16.07 19.21 -7.33
C SER A 486 15.32 19.25 -5.99
N ASN A 487 15.16 18.11 -5.30
CA ASN A 487 14.31 17.97 -4.12
C ASN A 487 12.86 18.49 -4.36
N GLY A 488 12.32 18.19 -5.53
CA GLY A 488 10.97 18.57 -5.94
C GLY A 488 10.81 20.05 -6.36
N GLU A 489 11.89 20.80 -6.56
CA GLU A 489 11.80 22.22 -6.94
C GLU A 489 11.63 22.41 -8.46
N ASP A 490 12.32 21.62 -9.27
CA ASP A 490 12.26 21.68 -10.73
C ASP A 490 11.22 20.68 -11.26
N LEU A 491 10.08 21.21 -11.68
CA LEU A 491 8.94 20.46 -12.20
C LEU A 491 8.63 20.78 -13.68
N ASP A 492 9.45 21.58 -14.37
CA ASP A 492 9.23 22.00 -15.76
C ASP A 492 9.62 20.93 -16.80
#